data_de64f4291d905955d4d92b1a68f9285c
#
_entry.id   de64f4291d905955d4d92b1a68f9285c
#
_cell.length_a   1.000
_cell.length_b   1.000
_cell.length_c   1.000
_cell.angle_alpha   90.00
_cell.angle_beta   90.00
_cell.angle_gamma   90.00
#
_symmetry.space_group_name_H-M   'P 1'
#
loop_
_entity.id
_entity.type
_entity.pdbx_description
1 polymer ?
#
loop_
_entity_poly.entity_id
_entity_poly.type
_entity_poly.pdbx_seq_one_letter_code
_entity_poly.pdbx_strand_id
1 'polypeptide(L)'
;MVDPVVRIRRLTYRYPSAARDSLAGLGLDVEPGEFVVLAGRSGSGKTTLLRACCGLVPHYHGGDVAGAIEAAGLDVRDHGPADLGAAVGLVAQDPETQVVSTTVRAELELPLEMRSESAAARARAVEEVALALAMPHLLDRTVDTLSGGELQRVALAAALVGRPRLVLLDEPTSQLDPVAGDELIGLLRRLNEEWGTAIVLAEHRLERCLAAADRAIAMADGRIAFDGSPREFLRWALDHDPALATPGARLFELAGIGPPPVGVKEARQMLRHRGLEPIEASGQPPLQPSTRAGGPALVAGDAWVELDDGTGPRDVLRGIEARVECGERVALMGRNGAGKTTLLRAAAGRLRPARGRVAAPGGCALLPQSPGDLFVRERVGDELPGEAGTAALEAVGLDWAAAADPRDLSGGERQRLALAIVMAGRGAEGVLPGLICLDEPTRGLDRARKDTLVAWAKDLSARDAAVLIATHDTEFAASFAERVVLLGDGEVIADGPVAEVLAGGWYFATEVARILGASGAILPERGAEILRELSVRRAEVTEAR
;
A
#
# COMPACT_ATOMS: atom_id res chain seq x y z
N MET A 1 -34.36 17.14 -5.33
CA MET A 1 -32.97 16.62 -5.46
C MET A 1 -32.34 16.79 -4.11
N VAL A 2 -31.62 15.78 -3.64
CA VAL A 2 -30.86 15.89 -2.37
C VAL A 2 -29.62 16.71 -2.70
N ASP A 3 -29.23 17.64 -1.82
CA ASP A 3 -28.01 18.41 -2.04
C ASP A 3 -26.77 17.51 -1.85
N PRO A 4 -25.78 17.56 -2.76
CA PRO A 4 -24.56 16.77 -2.66
C PRO A 4 -23.79 17.12 -1.38
N VAL A 5 -23.10 16.11 -0.81
CA VAL A 5 -22.28 16.31 0.40
C VAL A 5 -20.96 17.02 0.07
N VAL A 6 -20.49 16.91 -1.16
CA VAL A 6 -19.39 17.72 -1.73
C VAL A 6 -19.86 18.29 -3.04
N ARG A 7 -19.67 19.60 -3.24
CA ARG A 7 -19.93 20.30 -4.49
C ARG A 7 -18.73 21.14 -4.88
N ILE A 8 -18.13 20.81 -6.02
CA ILE A 8 -16.94 21.52 -6.53
C ILE A 8 -17.24 22.08 -7.90
N ARG A 9 -16.88 23.35 -8.12
CA ARG A 9 -17.07 24.04 -9.40
C ARG A 9 -15.80 24.76 -9.82
N ARG A 10 -15.15 24.25 -10.90
CA ARG A 10 -13.93 24.79 -11.51
C ARG A 10 -12.83 25.09 -10.48
N LEU A 11 -12.62 24.19 -9.51
CA LEU A 11 -11.62 24.35 -8.46
C LEU A 11 -10.23 24.28 -9.07
N THR A 12 -9.46 25.33 -8.86
CA THR A 12 -8.01 25.39 -9.15
C THR A 12 -7.29 25.71 -7.86
N TYR A 13 -6.25 24.95 -7.56
CA TYR A 13 -5.44 25.18 -6.37
C TYR A 13 -3.95 24.96 -6.66
N ARG A 14 -3.12 25.89 -6.14
CA ARG A 14 -1.67 25.83 -6.21
C ARG A 14 -1.07 26.07 -4.83
N TYR A 15 -0.19 25.16 -4.40
CA TYR A 15 0.56 25.30 -3.16
C TYR A 15 1.50 26.52 -3.21
N PRO A 16 1.84 27.13 -2.05
CA PRO A 16 2.86 28.18 -2.00
C PRO A 16 4.15 27.69 -2.65
N SER A 17 4.78 28.57 -3.44
CA SER A 17 6.04 28.28 -4.15
C SER A 17 5.99 27.15 -5.19
N ALA A 18 4.84 26.51 -5.45
CA ALA A 18 4.71 25.51 -6.50
C ALA A 18 4.65 26.17 -7.89
N ALA A 19 5.36 25.57 -8.86
CA ALA A 19 5.37 26.06 -10.25
C ALA A 19 4.11 25.69 -11.04
N ARG A 20 3.31 24.71 -10.56
CA ARG A 20 2.13 24.18 -11.26
C ARG A 20 0.94 24.06 -10.31
N ASP A 21 -0.25 24.10 -10.89
CA ASP A 21 -1.48 23.84 -10.17
C ASP A 21 -1.58 22.38 -9.78
N SER A 22 -1.93 22.10 -8.51
CA SER A 22 -2.17 20.75 -8.02
C SER A 22 -3.59 20.28 -8.30
N LEU A 23 -4.54 21.23 -8.44
CA LEU A 23 -5.89 21.03 -8.98
C LEU A 23 -6.12 22.07 -10.08
N ALA A 24 -6.70 21.68 -11.21
CA ALA A 24 -6.77 22.51 -12.40
C ALA A 24 -8.18 22.51 -13.02
N GLY A 25 -9.06 23.39 -12.53
CA GLY A 25 -10.41 23.58 -13.05
C GLY A 25 -11.34 22.38 -12.78
N LEU A 26 -11.12 21.65 -11.67
CA LEU A 26 -11.85 20.45 -11.30
C LEU A 26 -13.30 20.75 -10.94
N GLY A 27 -14.23 19.91 -11.42
CA GLY A 27 -15.64 19.91 -11.03
C GLY A 27 -16.06 18.53 -10.56
N LEU A 28 -16.72 18.45 -9.40
CA LEU A 28 -17.13 17.18 -8.78
C LEU A 28 -18.34 17.40 -7.88
N ASP A 29 -19.31 16.50 -7.94
CA ASP A 29 -20.35 16.35 -6.95
C ASP A 29 -20.25 14.96 -6.33
N VAL A 30 -20.38 14.85 -5.00
CA VAL A 30 -20.49 13.58 -4.26
C VAL A 30 -21.83 13.58 -3.54
N GLU A 31 -22.60 12.54 -3.77
CA GLU A 31 -23.93 12.41 -3.17
C GLU A 31 -23.87 11.87 -1.73
N PRO A 32 -24.86 12.20 -0.87
CA PRO A 32 -24.94 11.59 0.45
C PRO A 32 -25.02 10.06 0.38
N GLY A 33 -24.21 9.38 1.18
CA GLY A 33 -24.16 7.92 1.23
C GLY A 33 -23.45 7.26 0.04
N GLU A 34 -22.82 8.03 -0.85
CA GLU A 34 -22.06 7.50 -1.99
C GLU A 34 -20.68 7.00 -1.53
N PHE A 35 -20.26 5.83 -2.01
CA PHE A 35 -18.89 5.32 -1.82
C PHE A 35 -18.08 5.54 -3.10
N VAL A 36 -17.20 6.54 -3.06
CA VAL A 36 -16.37 6.97 -4.20
C VAL A 36 -14.93 6.53 -4.01
N VAL A 37 -14.36 5.86 -5.03
CA VAL A 37 -12.91 5.56 -5.10
C VAL A 37 -12.23 6.56 -6.00
N LEU A 38 -11.21 7.26 -5.48
CA LEU A 38 -10.31 8.12 -6.23
C LEU A 38 -9.06 7.34 -6.64
N ALA A 39 -8.92 7.08 -7.92
CA ALA A 39 -7.75 6.45 -8.52
C ALA A 39 -6.86 7.50 -9.20
N GLY A 40 -5.59 7.17 -9.40
CA GLY A 40 -4.64 8.03 -10.12
C GLY A 40 -3.21 7.80 -9.66
N ARG A 41 -2.27 8.18 -10.51
CA ARG A 41 -0.83 8.06 -10.20
C ARG A 41 -0.43 8.98 -9.05
N SER A 42 0.72 8.73 -8.44
CA SER A 42 1.29 9.65 -7.45
C SER A 42 1.47 11.04 -8.07
N GLY A 43 1.08 12.08 -7.32
CA GLY A 43 1.09 13.47 -7.81
C GLY A 43 -0.09 13.87 -8.70
N SER A 44 -1.10 13.01 -8.91
CA SER A 44 -2.30 13.36 -9.71
C SER A 44 -3.26 14.36 -9.03
N GLY A 45 -3.06 14.69 -7.74
CA GLY A 45 -3.88 15.65 -7.01
C GLY A 45 -4.89 15.05 -6.03
N LYS A 46 -4.94 13.71 -5.82
CA LYS A 46 -5.89 13.04 -4.90
C LYS A 46 -5.85 13.60 -3.49
N THR A 47 -4.68 13.55 -2.85
CA THR A 47 -4.46 14.10 -1.51
C THR A 47 -4.85 15.58 -1.41
N THR A 48 -4.54 16.37 -2.44
CA THR A 48 -4.90 17.79 -2.50
C THR A 48 -6.41 17.98 -2.56
N LEU A 49 -7.13 17.15 -3.33
CA LEU A 49 -8.57 17.16 -3.39
C LEU A 49 -9.19 16.81 -2.02
N LEU A 50 -8.70 15.77 -1.36
CA LEU A 50 -9.18 15.41 0.00
C LEU A 50 -8.93 16.55 0.99
N ARG A 51 -7.73 17.16 0.96
CA ARG A 51 -7.39 18.32 1.81
C ARG A 51 -8.28 19.54 1.52
N ALA A 52 -8.68 19.74 0.28
CA ALA A 52 -9.61 20.79 -0.08
C ALA A 52 -11.01 20.52 0.50
N CYS A 53 -11.50 19.28 0.45
CA CYS A 53 -12.82 18.92 0.98
C CYS A 53 -12.93 19.04 2.51
N CYS A 54 -11.80 18.99 3.26
CA CYS A 54 -11.80 19.19 4.72
C CYS A 54 -11.25 20.56 5.17
N GLY A 55 -11.01 21.49 4.24
CA GLY A 55 -10.56 22.85 4.52
C GLY A 55 -9.08 23.00 4.90
N LEU A 56 -8.26 21.93 4.86
CA LEU A 56 -6.82 22.03 5.09
C LEU A 56 -6.13 22.88 4.02
N VAL A 57 -6.64 22.90 2.82
CA VAL A 57 -6.31 23.89 1.80
C VAL A 57 -7.54 24.73 1.51
N PRO A 58 -7.40 26.08 1.52
CA PRO A 58 -6.17 26.85 1.68
C PRO A 58 -5.79 27.17 3.16
N HIS A 59 -6.66 26.91 4.14
CA HIS A 59 -6.54 27.48 5.49
C HIS A 59 -5.26 27.10 6.25
N TYR A 60 -4.81 25.85 6.13
CA TYR A 60 -3.61 25.38 6.83
C TYR A 60 -2.36 25.46 5.92
N HIS A 61 -2.49 25.04 4.67
CA HIS A 61 -1.35 24.98 3.75
C HIS A 61 -1.12 26.28 2.96
N GLY A 62 -2.03 27.26 3.05
CA GLY A 62 -1.96 28.48 2.24
C GLY A 62 -2.14 28.20 0.75
N GLY A 63 -1.61 29.08 -0.08
CA GLY A 63 -1.65 28.94 -1.55
C GLY A 63 -2.80 29.67 -2.22
N ASP A 64 -2.84 29.58 -3.56
CA ASP A 64 -3.84 30.26 -4.38
C ASP A 64 -4.99 29.30 -4.70
N VAL A 65 -6.22 29.74 -4.39
CA VAL A 65 -7.44 29.00 -4.69
C VAL A 65 -8.35 29.81 -5.61
N ALA A 66 -8.92 29.18 -6.63
CA ALA A 66 -9.95 29.76 -7.49
C ALA A 66 -11.08 28.73 -7.72
N GLY A 67 -12.27 29.20 -8.06
CA GLY A 67 -13.47 28.37 -8.17
C GLY A 67 -14.22 28.30 -6.85
N ALA A 68 -15.08 27.29 -6.68
CA ALA A 68 -15.89 27.10 -5.48
C ALA A 68 -15.83 25.66 -5.01
N ILE A 69 -15.81 25.48 -3.69
CA ILE A 69 -15.90 24.19 -3.03
C ILE A 69 -16.78 24.30 -1.79
N GLU A 70 -17.75 23.41 -1.72
CA GLU A 70 -18.71 23.27 -0.63
C GLU A 70 -18.63 21.83 -0.13
N ALA A 71 -18.44 21.66 1.18
CA ALA A 71 -18.39 20.35 1.83
C ALA A 71 -19.37 20.33 3.02
N ALA A 72 -20.20 19.31 3.08
CA ALA A 72 -21.25 19.15 4.08
C ALA A 72 -22.20 20.36 4.23
N GLY A 73 -22.35 21.17 3.16
CA GLY A 73 -23.18 22.37 3.11
C GLY A 73 -22.46 23.66 3.56
N LEU A 74 -21.14 23.63 3.76
CA LEU A 74 -20.33 24.80 4.14
C LEU A 74 -19.38 25.18 3.00
N ASP A 75 -19.31 26.48 2.65
CA ASP A 75 -18.29 26.99 1.70
C ASP A 75 -16.92 26.92 2.37
N VAL A 76 -16.01 26.13 1.80
CA VAL A 76 -14.68 25.89 2.36
C VAL A 76 -13.79 27.14 2.38
N ARG A 77 -14.09 28.16 1.57
CA ARG A 77 -13.32 29.41 1.58
C ARG A 77 -13.59 30.25 2.85
N ASP A 78 -14.81 30.14 3.39
CA ASP A 78 -15.27 30.89 4.55
C ASP A 78 -15.18 30.08 5.84
N HIS A 79 -15.09 28.74 5.74
CA HIS A 79 -15.08 27.79 6.86
C HIS A 79 -13.83 26.91 6.83
N GLY A 80 -13.06 26.96 7.90
CA GLY A 80 -11.83 26.19 8.05
C GLY A 80 -12.05 24.77 8.57
N PRO A 81 -10.94 24.03 8.80
CA PRO A 81 -11.00 22.65 9.29
C PRO A 81 -11.76 22.49 10.62
N ALA A 82 -11.74 23.51 11.49
CA ALA A 82 -12.45 23.48 12.76
C ALA A 82 -13.98 23.44 12.58
N ASP A 83 -14.50 24.20 11.62
CA ASP A 83 -15.94 24.23 11.30
C ASP A 83 -16.38 22.97 10.57
N LEU A 84 -15.58 22.53 9.59
CA LEU A 84 -15.84 21.35 8.77
C LEU A 84 -15.71 20.04 9.55
N GLY A 85 -14.81 19.98 10.54
CA GLY A 85 -14.53 18.79 11.34
C GLY A 85 -15.73 18.23 12.12
N ALA A 86 -16.81 19.00 12.24
CA ALA A 86 -18.07 18.49 12.78
C ALA A 86 -18.81 17.53 11.84
N ALA A 87 -18.64 17.67 10.53
CA ALA A 87 -19.37 16.92 9.52
C ALA A 87 -18.47 16.15 8.53
N VAL A 88 -17.16 16.42 8.56
CA VAL A 88 -16.17 15.82 7.68
C VAL A 88 -15.08 15.16 8.51
N GLY A 89 -14.93 13.85 8.42
CA GLY A 89 -13.81 13.09 8.99
C GLY A 89 -12.70 12.92 7.97
N LEU A 90 -11.44 13.05 8.39
CA LEU A 90 -10.27 12.80 7.54
C LEU A 90 -9.39 11.73 8.18
N VAL A 91 -8.94 10.78 7.38
CA VAL A 91 -7.83 9.86 7.70
C VAL A 91 -6.70 10.14 6.73
N ALA A 92 -5.60 10.65 7.26
CA ALA A 92 -4.42 10.97 6.47
C ALA A 92 -3.61 9.71 6.11
N GLN A 93 -2.75 9.81 5.10
CA GLN A 93 -1.87 8.74 4.65
C GLN A 93 -0.91 8.25 5.75
N ASP A 94 -0.51 9.15 6.64
CA ASP A 94 0.38 8.85 7.77
C ASP A 94 -0.34 9.12 9.10
N PRO A 95 -0.90 8.08 9.75
CA PRO A 95 -1.65 8.23 10.99
C PRO A 95 -0.79 8.74 12.17
N GLU A 96 0.53 8.52 12.15
CA GLU A 96 1.45 9.02 13.17
C GLU A 96 1.46 10.56 13.24
N THR A 97 1.18 11.22 12.10
CA THR A 97 1.12 12.69 12.06
C THR A 97 -0.24 13.26 12.47
N GLN A 98 -1.25 12.41 12.59
CA GLN A 98 -2.63 12.81 12.86
C GLN A 98 -3.00 12.68 14.34
N VAL A 99 -2.53 11.63 15.00
CA VAL A 99 -2.83 11.32 16.40
C VAL A 99 -1.97 12.20 17.32
N VAL A 100 -2.62 12.93 18.24
CA VAL A 100 -1.95 13.94 19.08
C VAL A 100 -2.05 13.67 20.59
N SER A 101 -2.99 12.82 21.00
CA SER A 101 -3.22 12.52 22.42
C SER A 101 -2.30 11.41 22.94
N THR A 102 -2.13 11.31 24.25
CA THR A 102 -1.26 10.29 24.85
C THR A 102 -1.93 8.92 24.97
N THR A 103 -3.26 8.86 25.04
CA THR A 103 -4.02 7.60 25.12
C THR A 103 -5.07 7.53 24.02
N VAL A 104 -5.43 6.30 23.63
CA VAL A 104 -6.46 6.06 22.60
C VAL A 104 -7.80 6.69 23.01
N ARG A 105 -8.23 6.52 24.26
CA ARG A 105 -9.49 7.11 24.76
C ARG A 105 -9.49 8.63 24.60
N ALA A 106 -8.42 9.30 25.02
CA ALA A 106 -8.30 10.75 24.90
C ALA A 106 -8.33 11.22 23.44
N GLU A 107 -7.72 10.47 22.54
CA GLU A 107 -7.74 10.77 21.10
C GLU A 107 -9.16 10.70 20.52
N LEU A 108 -9.95 9.68 20.91
CA LEU A 108 -11.31 9.54 20.43
C LEU A 108 -12.28 10.56 21.09
N GLU A 109 -11.99 10.99 22.32
CA GLU A 109 -12.79 12.02 23.00
C GLU A 109 -12.54 13.42 22.43
N LEU A 110 -11.33 13.70 21.94
CA LEU A 110 -10.89 15.03 21.50
C LEU A 110 -11.84 15.70 20.48
N PRO A 111 -12.28 15.05 19.37
CA PRO A 111 -13.21 15.68 18.43
C PRO A 111 -14.58 16.03 19.04
N LEU A 112 -15.01 15.28 20.05
CA LEU A 112 -16.28 15.49 20.74
C LEU A 112 -16.17 16.57 21.80
N GLU A 113 -15.02 16.69 22.47
CA GLU A 113 -14.70 17.79 23.40
C GLU A 113 -14.70 19.14 22.70
N MET A 114 -14.07 19.19 21.51
CA MET A 114 -14.06 20.41 20.68
C MET A 114 -15.47 20.87 20.28
N ARG A 115 -16.44 19.93 20.24
CA ARG A 115 -17.87 20.21 20.00
C ARG A 115 -18.66 20.49 21.28
N SER A 116 -17.99 20.53 22.43
CA SER A 116 -18.64 20.74 23.74
C SER A 116 -19.69 19.67 24.08
N GLU A 117 -19.51 18.45 23.59
CA GLU A 117 -20.37 17.32 23.93
C GLU A 117 -20.28 16.98 25.43
N SER A 118 -21.38 16.53 26.04
CA SER A 118 -21.38 16.12 27.42
C SER A 118 -20.49 14.89 27.67
N ALA A 119 -19.91 14.75 28.86
CA ALA A 119 -19.07 13.61 29.22
C ALA A 119 -19.77 12.26 29.00
N ALA A 120 -21.07 12.15 29.26
CA ALA A 120 -21.85 10.95 29.04
C ALA A 120 -22.02 10.64 27.54
N ALA A 121 -22.22 11.67 26.69
CA ALA A 121 -22.32 11.50 25.24
C ALA A 121 -20.98 11.08 24.66
N ARG A 122 -19.87 11.68 25.11
CA ARG A 122 -18.50 11.32 24.69
C ARG A 122 -18.19 9.86 25.03
N ALA A 123 -18.38 9.47 26.30
CA ALA A 123 -18.10 8.10 26.74
C ALA A 123 -18.89 7.07 25.92
N ARG A 124 -20.17 7.35 25.64
CA ARG A 124 -21.00 6.49 24.79
C ARG A 124 -20.47 6.39 23.36
N ALA A 125 -20.17 7.51 22.73
CA ALA A 125 -19.69 7.54 21.34
C ALA A 125 -18.35 6.83 21.18
N VAL A 126 -17.43 7.00 22.15
CA VAL A 126 -16.13 6.31 22.19
C VAL A 126 -16.31 4.80 22.29
N GLU A 127 -17.18 4.32 23.18
CA GLU A 127 -17.45 2.88 23.30
C GLU A 127 -18.10 2.32 22.02
N GLU A 128 -19.06 3.04 21.43
CA GLU A 128 -19.74 2.61 20.20
C GLU A 128 -18.75 2.49 19.03
N VAL A 129 -17.88 3.49 18.81
CA VAL A 129 -16.90 3.42 17.71
C VAL A 129 -15.81 2.39 17.97
N ALA A 130 -15.38 2.22 19.23
CA ALA A 130 -14.40 1.19 19.58
C ALA A 130 -14.94 -0.23 19.35
N LEU A 131 -16.22 -0.47 19.65
CA LEU A 131 -16.88 -1.73 19.34
C LEU A 131 -17.02 -1.95 17.82
N ALA A 132 -17.44 -0.92 17.08
CA ALA A 132 -17.59 -1.01 15.63
C ALA A 132 -16.27 -1.37 14.91
N LEU A 133 -15.14 -0.86 15.43
CA LEU A 133 -13.79 -1.10 14.90
C LEU A 133 -13.06 -2.28 15.57
N ALA A 134 -13.74 -3.05 16.43
CA ALA A 134 -13.19 -4.18 17.17
C ALA A 134 -11.93 -3.84 17.98
N MET A 135 -11.88 -2.64 18.60
CA MET A 135 -10.72 -2.11 19.32
C MET A 135 -10.96 -1.70 20.79
N PRO A 136 -11.96 -2.23 21.54
CA PRO A 136 -12.18 -1.79 22.92
C PRO A 136 -10.98 -2.06 23.83
N HIS A 137 -10.19 -3.09 23.53
CA HIS A 137 -8.97 -3.46 24.26
C HIS A 137 -7.82 -2.45 24.11
N LEU A 138 -7.93 -1.51 23.16
CA LEU A 138 -6.94 -0.46 22.94
C LEU A 138 -7.23 0.83 23.70
N LEU A 139 -8.46 1.05 24.18
CA LEU A 139 -8.91 2.34 24.71
C LEU A 139 -8.02 2.91 25.83
N ASP A 140 -7.49 2.06 26.68
CA ASP A 140 -6.68 2.49 27.84
C ASP A 140 -5.16 2.39 27.56
N ARG A 141 -4.76 2.02 26.32
CA ARG A 141 -3.35 1.99 25.91
C ARG A 141 -2.83 3.37 25.54
N THR A 142 -1.53 3.54 25.71
CA THR A 142 -0.81 4.73 25.22
C THR A 142 -0.52 4.58 23.72
N VAL A 143 -0.63 5.68 23.01
CA VAL A 143 -0.54 5.72 21.54
C VAL A 143 0.82 5.25 21.03
N ASP A 144 1.88 5.59 21.72
CA ASP A 144 3.26 5.21 21.41
C ASP A 144 3.55 3.70 21.49
N THR A 145 2.66 2.93 22.13
CA THR A 145 2.77 1.46 22.23
C THR A 145 2.02 0.71 21.14
N LEU A 146 1.32 1.44 20.25
CA LEU A 146 0.48 0.85 19.21
C LEU A 146 1.33 0.41 18.00
N SER A 147 0.95 -0.70 17.41
CA SER A 147 1.42 -1.06 16.07
C SER A 147 0.83 -0.12 15.01
N GLY A 148 1.47 0.00 13.83
CA GLY A 148 0.97 0.85 12.76
C GLY A 148 -0.48 0.53 12.34
N GLY A 149 -0.87 -0.74 12.36
CA GLY A 149 -2.26 -1.14 12.05
C GLY A 149 -3.25 -0.79 13.17
N GLU A 150 -2.85 -0.85 14.44
CA GLU A 150 -3.66 -0.37 15.57
C GLU A 150 -3.81 1.15 15.51
N LEU A 151 -2.72 1.88 15.24
CA LEU A 151 -2.73 3.33 15.10
C LEU A 151 -3.63 3.79 13.93
N GLN A 152 -3.59 3.07 12.81
CA GLN A 152 -4.50 3.32 11.67
C GLN A 152 -5.98 3.17 12.08
N ARG A 153 -6.32 2.14 12.88
CA ARG A 153 -7.68 1.97 13.41
C ARG A 153 -8.06 3.10 14.38
N VAL A 154 -7.12 3.56 15.19
CA VAL A 154 -7.36 4.71 16.10
C VAL A 154 -7.61 5.98 15.31
N ALA A 155 -6.82 6.30 14.28
CA ALA A 155 -7.05 7.45 13.41
C ALA A 155 -8.42 7.38 12.71
N LEU A 156 -8.80 6.19 12.23
CA LEU A 156 -10.13 5.97 11.65
C LEU A 156 -11.24 6.15 12.70
N ALA A 157 -11.06 5.62 13.92
CA ALA A 157 -12.01 5.78 15.01
C ALA A 157 -12.22 7.27 15.36
N ALA A 158 -11.14 8.03 15.46
CA ALA A 158 -11.19 9.47 15.71
C ALA A 158 -11.93 10.24 14.60
N ALA A 159 -11.74 9.84 13.34
CA ALA A 159 -12.47 10.41 12.22
C ALA A 159 -13.97 10.07 12.21
N LEU A 160 -14.37 8.92 12.78
CA LEU A 160 -15.74 8.38 12.76
C LEU A 160 -16.55 8.68 14.03
N VAL A 161 -15.89 8.93 15.17
CA VAL A 161 -16.55 9.01 16.50
C VAL A 161 -17.67 10.04 16.57
N GLY A 162 -17.55 11.12 15.78
CA GLY A 162 -18.56 12.16 15.66
C GLY A 162 -19.67 11.87 14.65
N ARG A 163 -19.71 10.69 14.04
CA ARG A 163 -20.65 10.30 12.97
C ARG A 163 -20.72 11.35 11.86
N PRO A 164 -19.61 11.62 11.15
CA PRO A 164 -19.57 12.63 10.10
C PRO A 164 -20.47 12.23 8.92
N ARG A 165 -20.93 13.23 8.15
CA ARG A 165 -21.67 13.03 6.90
C ARG A 165 -20.77 12.57 5.75
N LEU A 166 -19.48 12.92 5.83
CA LEU A 166 -18.44 12.62 4.84
C LEU A 166 -17.19 12.11 5.53
N VAL A 167 -16.62 11.02 5.03
CA VAL A 167 -15.31 10.51 5.46
C VAL A 167 -14.38 10.48 4.26
N LEU A 168 -13.24 11.13 4.44
CA LEU A 168 -12.16 11.24 3.46
C LEU A 168 -11.00 10.36 3.92
N LEU A 169 -10.53 9.45 3.06
CA LEU A 169 -9.44 8.53 3.41
C LEU A 169 -8.35 8.61 2.35
N ASP A 170 -7.13 8.91 2.78
CA ASP A 170 -5.96 9.00 1.91
C ASP A 170 -5.06 7.79 2.11
N GLU A 171 -5.14 6.81 1.22
CA GLU A 171 -4.39 5.55 1.22
C GLU A 171 -4.42 4.79 2.57
N PRO A 172 -5.60 4.57 3.18
CA PRO A 172 -5.70 4.00 4.53
C PRO A 172 -5.24 2.54 4.61
N THR A 173 -5.11 1.83 3.47
CA THR A 173 -4.65 0.44 3.46
C THR A 173 -3.14 0.29 3.22
N SER A 174 -2.42 1.40 3.01
CA SER A 174 -1.00 1.38 2.64
C SER A 174 -0.07 0.75 3.68
N GLN A 175 -0.45 0.81 4.96
CA GLN A 175 0.31 0.26 6.09
C GLN A 175 -0.25 -1.07 6.63
N LEU A 176 -1.37 -1.52 6.07
CA LEU A 176 -2.07 -2.71 6.53
C LEU A 176 -1.65 -3.95 5.73
N ASP A 177 -1.51 -5.06 6.43
CA ASP A 177 -1.38 -6.34 5.76
C ASP A 177 -2.67 -6.69 4.96
N PRO A 178 -2.64 -7.71 4.07
CA PRO A 178 -3.78 -8.01 3.21
C PRO A 178 -5.09 -8.27 3.98
N VAL A 179 -5.01 -8.93 5.14
CA VAL A 179 -6.18 -9.26 5.96
C VAL A 179 -6.80 -8.00 6.54
N ALA A 180 -5.98 -7.20 7.23
CA ALA A 180 -6.43 -5.96 7.86
C ALA A 180 -6.94 -4.95 6.83
N GLY A 181 -6.33 -4.90 5.63
CA GLY A 181 -6.80 -4.05 4.54
C GLY A 181 -8.18 -4.45 4.01
N ASP A 182 -8.41 -5.75 3.76
CA ASP A 182 -9.70 -6.26 3.30
C ASP A 182 -10.79 -6.07 4.38
N GLU A 183 -10.45 -6.29 5.67
CA GLU A 183 -11.34 -6.01 6.81
C GLU A 183 -11.74 -4.53 6.89
N LEU A 184 -10.77 -3.61 6.67
CA LEU A 184 -11.02 -2.18 6.67
C LEU A 184 -12.01 -1.78 5.56
N ILE A 185 -11.81 -2.26 4.33
CA ILE A 185 -12.72 -1.95 3.20
C ILE A 185 -14.13 -2.51 3.48
N GLY A 186 -14.23 -3.74 3.99
CA GLY A 186 -15.51 -4.33 4.39
C GLY A 186 -16.21 -3.54 5.49
N LEU A 187 -15.46 -3.03 6.47
CA LEU A 187 -15.98 -2.17 7.52
C LEU A 187 -16.48 -0.82 6.97
N LEU A 188 -15.69 -0.17 6.11
CA LEU A 188 -16.09 1.10 5.49
C LEU A 188 -17.38 0.94 4.67
N ARG A 189 -17.52 -0.15 3.90
CA ARG A 189 -18.76 -0.43 3.15
C ARG A 189 -19.94 -0.62 4.10
N ARG A 190 -19.80 -1.38 5.18
CA ARG A 190 -20.85 -1.57 6.18
C ARG A 190 -21.27 -0.25 6.82
N LEU A 191 -20.31 0.60 7.22
CA LEU A 191 -20.61 1.92 7.80
C LEU A 191 -21.32 2.84 6.80
N ASN A 192 -20.91 2.80 5.54
CA ASN A 192 -21.58 3.52 4.46
C ASN A 192 -23.05 3.09 4.31
N GLU A 193 -23.31 1.78 4.30
CA GLU A 193 -24.65 1.22 4.17
C GLU A 193 -25.54 1.45 5.41
N GLU A 194 -24.99 1.29 6.62
CA GLU A 194 -25.75 1.39 7.87
C GLU A 194 -25.97 2.85 8.32
N TRP A 195 -24.98 3.72 8.13
CA TRP A 195 -25.04 5.11 8.62
C TRP A 195 -25.35 6.13 7.53
N GLY A 196 -25.32 5.74 6.27
CA GLY A 196 -25.51 6.66 5.14
C GLY A 196 -24.38 7.69 5.02
N THR A 197 -23.22 7.43 5.62
CA THR A 197 -22.05 8.30 5.53
C THR A 197 -21.44 8.18 4.13
N ALA A 198 -21.23 9.32 3.45
CA ALA A 198 -20.50 9.33 2.19
C ALA A 198 -19.01 9.06 2.43
N ILE A 199 -18.40 8.27 1.56
CA ILE A 199 -16.98 7.90 1.66
C ILE A 199 -16.26 8.30 0.38
N VAL A 200 -15.14 9.00 0.51
CA VAL A 200 -14.21 9.27 -0.59
C VAL A 200 -12.86 8.67 -0.22
N LEU A 201 -12.52 7.60 -0.93
CA LEU A 201 -11.35 6.78 -0.66
C LEU A 201 -10.31 6.94 -1.78
N ALA A 202 -9.17 7.57 -1.51
CA ALA A 202 -8.02 7.56 -2.41
C ALA A 202 -7.18 6.30 -2.16
N GLU A 203 -6.99 5.49 -3.20
CA GLU A 203 -6.24 4.23 -3.11
C GLU A 203 -5.44 3.92 -4.37
N HIS A 204 -4.35 3.17 -4.17
CA HIS A 204 -3.54 2.61 -5.25
C HIS A 204 -3.84 1.13 -5.52
N ARG A 205 -4.27 0.37 -4.50
CA ARG A 205 -4.62 -1.05 -4.62
C ARG A 205 -6.10 -1.21 -4.95
N LEU A 206 -6.43 -0.90 -6.20
CA LEU A 206 -7.81 -0.82 -6.67
C LEU A 206 -8.54 -2.17 -6.63
N GLU A 207 -7.81 -3.29 -6.74
CA GLU A 207 -8.34 -4.65 -6.63
C GLU A 207 -9.02 -4.93 -5.27
N ARG A 208 -8.72 -4.14 -4.23
CA ARG A 208 -9.33 -4.27 -2.91
C ARG A 208 -10.61 -3.48 -2.75
N CYS A 209 -10.70 -2.30 -3.35
CA CYS A 209 -11.74 -1.33 -3.02
C CYS A 209 -12.79 -1.14 -4.13
N LEU A 210 -12.48 -1.38 -5.41
CA LEU A 210 -13.42 -1.14 -6.50
C LEU A 210 -14.72 -1.94 -6.38
N ALA A 211 -14.66 -3.17 -5.85
CA ALA A 211 -15.86 -3.99 -5.67
C ALA A 211 -16.81 -3.46 -4.56
N ALA A 212 -16.31 -2.59 -3.69
CA ALA A 212 -17.09 -1.93 -2.64
C ALA A 212 -17.61 -0.55 -3.07
N ALA A 213 -17.09 0.01 -4.16
CA ALA A 213 -17.42 1.36 -4.61
C ALA A 213 -18.70 1.42 -5.44
N ASP A 214 -19.44 2.50 -5.26
CA ASP A 214 -20.58 2.84 -6.15
C ASP A 214 -20.07 3.57 -7.39
N ARG A 215 -18.98 4.34 -7.25
CA ARG A 215 -18.40 5.18 -8.30
C ARG A 215 -16.88 5.20 -8.22
N ALA A 216 -16.22 5.27 -9.36
CA ALA A 216 -14.77 5.38 -9.47
C ALA A 216 -14.38 6.59 -10.32
N ILE A 217 -13.41 7.35 -9.82
CA ILE A 217 -12.92 8.59 -10.46
C ILE A 217 -11.42 8.44 -10.69
N ALA A 218 -10.96 8.65 -11.93
CA ALA A 218 -9.55 8.76 -12.24
C ALA A 218 -9.11 10.22 -12.24
N MET A 219 -8.01 10.50 -11.54
CA MET A 219 -7.36 11.81 -11.56
C MET A 219 -6.02 11.76 -12.29
N ALA A 220 -5.79 12.75 -13.16
CA ALA A 220 -4.51 12.97 -13.83
C ALA A 220 -4.24 14.48 -13.91
N ASP A 221 -3.03 14.91 -13.57
CA ASP A 221 -2.57 16.31 -13.66
C ASP A 221 -3.55 17.32 -13.03
N GLY A 222 -4.08 16.99 -11.85
CA GLY A 222 -5.01 17.83 -11.10
C GLY A 222 -6.42 17.92 -11.70
N ARG A 223 -6.77 17.05 -12.64
CA ARG A 223 -8.07 17.03 -13.34
C ARG A 223 -8.73 15.66 -13.18
N ILE A 224 -10.05 15.62 -13.33
CA ILE A 224 -10.78 14.38 -13.50
C ILE A 224 -10.60 13.92 -14.96
N ALA A 225 -9.97 12.76 -15.12
CA ALA A 225 -9.76 12.12 -16.42
C ALA A 225 -10.90 11.14 -16.75
N PHE A 226 -11.51 10.54 -15.73
CA PHE A 226 -12.66 9.66 -15.85
C PHE A 226 -13.55 9.77 -14.60
N ASP A 227 -14.84 9.56 -14.79
CA ASP A 227 -15.86 9.58 -13.75
C ASP A 227 -17.02 8.67 -14.15
N GLY A 228 -17.29 7.61 -13.41
CA GLY A 228 -18.35 6.65 -13.72
C GLY A 228 -18.36 5.42 -12.81
N SER A 229 -19.10 4.39 -13.23
CA SER A 229 -19.16 3.13 -12.49
C SER A 229 -17.80 2.41 -12.46
N PRO A 230 -17.52 1.56 -11.46
CA PRO A 230 -16.27 0.79 -11.37
C PRO A 230 -15.96 -0.03 -12.63
N ARG A 231 -16.96 -0.58 -13.30
CA ARG A 231 -16.76 -1.35 -14.54
C ARG A 231 -16.39 -0.46 -15.74
N GLU A 232 -17.03 0.69 -15.88
CA GLU A 232 -16.70 1.66 -16.93
C GLU A 232 -15.30 2.22 -16.70
N PHE A 233 -14.94 2.45 -15.42
CA PHE A 233 -13.59 2.83 -15.03
C PHE A 233 -12.55 1.79 -15.47
N LEU A 234 -12.78 0.50 -15.23
CA LEU A 234 -11.84 -0.54 -15.64
C LEU A 234 -11.67 -0.63 -17.16
N ARG A 235 -12.73 -0.43 -17.94
CA ARG A 235 -12.64 -0.33 -19.40
C ARG A 235 -11.80 0.86 -19.81
N TRP A 236 -12.13 2.04 -19.26
CA TRP A 236 -11.37 3.26 -19.54
C TRP A 236 -9.89 3.10 -19.15
N ALA A 237 -9.61 2.49 -18.00
CA ALA A 237 -8.24 2.27 -17.52
C ALA A 237 -7.45 1.36 -18.47
N LEU A 238 -8.03 0.25 -18.95
CA LEU A 238 -7.39 -0.64 -19.92
C LEU A 238 -6.99 0.09 -21.21
N ASP A 239 -7.85 1.02 -21.69
CA ASP A 239 -7.64 1.74 -22.94
C ASP A 239 -6.70 2.95 -22.79
N HIS A 240 -6.70 3.64 -21.64
CA HIS A 240 -6.04 4.95 -21.48
C HIS A 240 -4.91 4.98 -20.46
N ASP A 241 -5.02 4.26 -19.35
CA ASP A 241 -3.99 4.13 -18.32
C ASP A 241 -3.98 2.74 -17.69
N PRO A 242 -3.36 1.74 -18.37
CA PRO A 242 -3.35 0.35 -17.90
C PRO A 242 -2.71 0.15 -16.51
N ALA A 243 -1.99 1.14 -16.00
CA ALA A 243 -1.44 1.11 -14.64
C ALA A 243 -2.55 1.19 -13.57
N LEU A 244 -3.72 1.73 -13.92
CA LEU A 244 -4.90 1.80 -13.04
C LEU A 244 -5.84 0.59 -13.19
N ALA A 245 -5.60 -0.30 -14.16
CA ALA A 245 -6.39 -1.51 -14.29
C ALA A 245 -5.99 -2.55 -13.25
N THR A 246 -6.99 -3.23 -12.64
CA THR A 246 -6.73 -4.32 -11.69
C THR A 246 -6.11 -5.52 -12.40
N PRO A 247 -5.35 -6.39 -11.68
CA PRO A 247 -4.83 -7.63 -12.25
C PRO A 247 -5.91 -8.52 -12.86
N GLY A 248 -7.09 -8.59 -12.24
CA GLY A 248 -8.24 -9.34 -12.77
C GLY A 248 -8.79 -8.76 -14.08
N ALA A 249 -8.90 -7.44 -14.19
CA ALA A 249 -9.31 -6.78 -15.43
C ALA A 249 -8.30 -7.03 -16.56
N ARG A 250 -7.00 -6.91 -16.27
CA ARG A 250 -5.93 -7.23 -17.24
C ARG A 250 -5.91 -8.69 -17.67
N LEU A 251 -6.15 -9.62 -16.74
CA LEU A 251 -6.29 -11.04 -17.05
C LEU A 251 -7.36 -11.28 -18.11
N PHE A 252 -8.54 -10.68 -17.92
CA PHE A 252 -9.67 -10.86 -18.84
C PHE A 252 -9.42 -10.20 -20.19
N GLU A 253 -8.82 -9.01 -20.22
CA GLU A 253 -8.40 -8.33 -21.45
C GLU A 253 -7.40 -9.16 -22.22
N LEU A 254 -6.32 -9.61 -21.58
CA LEU A 254 -5.30 -10.46 -22.20
C LEU A 254 -5.86 -11.80 -22.70
N ALA A 255 -6.84 -12.38 -22.01
CA ALA A 255 -7.50 -13.61 -22.43
C ALA A 255 -8.53 -13.41 -23.56
N GLY A 256 -8.85 -12.16 -23.93
CA GLY A 256 -9.92 -11.86 -24.89
C GLY A 256 -11.33 -12.13 -24.34
N ILE A 257 -11.51 -12.08 -23.02
CA ILE A 257 -12.75 -12.37 -22.32
C ILE A 257 -13.33 -11.03 -21.79
N GLY A 258 -14.26 -10.45 -22.54
CA GLY A 258 -14.91 -9.21 -22.09
C GLY A 258 -16.24 -9.46 -21.35
N PRO A 259 -16.76 -8.48 -20.60
CA PRO A 259 -16.14 -7.25 -20.11
C PRO A 259 -15.20 -7.47 -18.92
N PRO A 260 -14.38 -6.46 -18.49
CA PRO A 260 -13.52 -6.61 -17.32
C PRO A 260 -14.36 -6.80 -16.04
N PRO A 261 -14.01 -7.77 -15.17
CA PRO A 261 -14.70 -7.97 -13.89
C PRO A 261 -14.29 -6.92 -12.87
N VAL A 262 -15.21 -6.51 -12.00
CA VAL A 262 -14.93 -5.54 -10.94
C VAL A 262 -14.27 -6.20 -9.71
N GLY A 263 -14.28 -7.52 -9.61
CA GLY A 263 -13.63 -8.23 -8.51
C GLY A 263 -13.68 -9.74 -8.67
N VAL A 264 -13.02 -10.45 -7.75
CA VAL A 264 -12.81 -11.91 -7.81
C VAL A 264 -14.12 -12.69 -7.93
N LYS A 265 -15.17 -12.32 -7.17
CA LYS A 265 -16.46 -13.03 -7.19
C LYS A 265 -17.09 -12.98 -8.59
N GLU A 266 -17.12 -11.81 -9.19
CA GLU A 266 -17.67 -11.62 -10.53
C GLU A 266 -16.82 -12.34 -11.59
N ALA A 267 -15.49 -12.21 -11.51
CA ALA A 267 -14.57 -12.91 -12.39
C ALA A 267 -14.82 -14.43 -12.41
N ARG A 268 -14.92 -15.04 -11.22
CA ARG A 268 -15.25 -16.47 -11.08
C ARG A 268 -16.61 -16.83 -11.66
N GLN A 269 -17.64 -16.00 -11.46
CA GLN A 269 -18.96 -16.21 -12.06
C GLN A 269 -18.90 -16.18 -13.58
N MET A 270 -18.20 -15.20 -14.15
CA MET A 270 -18.04 -15.08 -15.61
C MET A 270 -17.32 -16.28 -16.22
N LEU A 271 -16.27 -16.80 -15.55
CA LEU A 271 -15.56 -18.00 -15.99
C LEU A 271 -16.46 -19.24 -15.93
N ARG A 272 -17.25 -19.42 -14.85
CA ARG A 272 -18.23 -20.51 -14.72
C ARG A 272 -19.27 -20.50 -15.83
N HIS A 273 -19.88 -19.35 -16.10
CA HIS A 273 -20.87 -19.22 -17.18
C HIS A 273 -20.30 -19.58 -18.55
N ARG A 274 -18.99 -19.39 -18.74
CA ARG A 274 -18.29 -19.78 -19.97
C ARG A 274 -17.72 -21.19 -19.91
N GLY A 275 -17.82 -21.89 -18.79
CA GLY A 275 -17.23 -23.24 -18.56
C GLY A 275 -15.71 -23.22 -18.70
N LEU A 276 -15.06 -22.13 -18.27
CA LEU A 276 -13.63 -21.94 -18.25
C LEU A 276 -13.08 -22.05 -16.82
N GLU A 277 -13.66 -22.92 -15.99
CA GLU A 277 -13.13 -23.18 -14.65
C GLU A 277 -11.77 -23.86 -14.80
N PRO A 278 -10.71 -23.31 -14.20
CA PRO A 278 -9.41 -23.95 -14.20
C PRO A 278 -9.52 -25.27 -13.44
N ILE A 279 -9.05 -26.33 -14.06
CA ILE A 279 -8.88 -27.62 -13.40
C ILE A 279 -7.67 -27.46 -12.48
N GLU A 280 -7.75 -27.97 -11.26
CA GLU A 280 -6.60 -28.03 -10.35
C GLU A 280 -5.38 -28.53 -11.10
N ALA A 281 -4.30 -27.76 -11.05
CA ALA A 281 -3.07 -28.14 -11.71
C ALA A 281 -2.58 -29.46 -11.10
N SER A 282 -2.73 -30.55 -11.82
CA SER A 282 -2.17 -31.83 -11.41
C SER A 282 -0.66 -31.69 -11.36
N GLY A 283 -0.11 -31.50 -10.14
CA GLY A 283 1.28 -31.72 -9.82
C GLY A 283 2.30 -31.26 -10.86
N GLN A 284 2.53 -29.96 -11.03
CA GLN A 284 3.85 -29.57 -11.53
C GLN A 284 4.87 -29.99 -10.45
N PRO A 285 5.94 -30.71 -10.83
CA PRO A 285 6.97 -31.03 -9.87
C PRO A 285 7.50 -29.72 -9.27
N PRO A 286 7.77 -29.67 -7.94
CA PRO A 286 8.35 -28.49 -7.32
C PRO A 286 9.59 -28.09 -8.10
N LEU A 287 9.66 -26.81 -8.48
CA LEU A 287 10.86 -26.23 -9.06
C LEU A 287 11.98 -26.45 -8.03
N GLN A 288 12.93 -27.32 -8.36
CA GLN A 288 14.08 -27.56 -7.48
C GLN A 288 14.78 -26.22 -7.26
N PRO A 289 15.13 -25.87 -6.02
CA PRO A 289 15.91 -24.68 -5.76
C PRO A 289 17.16 -24.71 -6.63
N SER A 290 17.32 -23.73 -7.48
CA SER A 290 18.50 -23.62 -8.34
C SER A 290 19.71 -23.41 -7.42
N THR A 291 20.60 -24.40 -7.35
CA THR A 291 21.92 -24.22 -6.70
C THR A 291 22.74 -23.27 -7.56
N ARG A 292 22.70 -21.98 -7.25
CA ARG A 292 23.53 -20.97 -7.91
C ARG A 292 24.99 -21.11 -7.43
N ALA A 293 25.95 -20.89 -8.31
CA ALA A 293 27.36 -21.15 -8.08
C ALA A 293 28.04 -20.21 -7.05
N GLY A 294 27.37 -19.14 -6.61
CA GLY A 294 27.96 -18.05 -5.80
C GLY A 294 27.97 -18.25 -4.27
N GLY A 295 27.37 -19.33 -3.76
CA GLY A 295 27.25 -19.54 -2.31
C GLY A 295 26.14 -18.67 -1.65
N PRO A 296 26.00 -18.75 -0.29
CA PRO A 296 24.92 -18.08 0.40
C PRO A 296 25.21 -16.58 0.62
N ALA A 297 24.23 -15.74 0.27
CA ALA A 297 24.19 -14.32 0.61
C ALA A 297 23.65 -14.10 2.04
N LEU A 298 22.72 -14.97 2.50
CA LEU A 298 22.19 -15.00 3.85
C LEU A 298 22.12 -16.42 4.36
N VAL A 299 22.52 -16.61 5.62
CA VAL A 299 22.32 -17.87 6.38
C VAL A 299 21.78 -17.51 7.77
N ALA A 300 20.58 -17.96 8.07
CA ALA A 300 20.02 -18.00 9.41
C ALA A 300 19.88 -19.46 9.84
N GLY A 301 20.40 -19.81 11.01
CA GLY A 301 20.32 -21.18 11.56
C GLY A 301 19.91 -21.13 13.01
N ASP A 302 18.76 -21.71 13.36
CA ASP A 302 18.11 -21.72 14.68
C ASP A 302 18.13 -20.33 15.34
N ALA A 303 17.80 -19.28 14.55
CA ALA A 303 17.95 -17.89 14.99
C ALA A 303 16.77 -17.45 15.87
N TRP A 304 17.08 -17.05 17.11
CA TRP A 304 16.15 -16.50 18.10
C TRP A 304 16.51 -15.06 18.38
N VAL A 305 15.55 -14.17 18.32
CA VAL A 305 15.75 -12.75 18.65
C VAL A 305 14.66 -12.31 19.62
N GLU A 306 15.12 -11.81 20.76
CA GLU A 306 14.29 -11.20 21.80
C GLU A 306 14.33 -9.69 21.67
N LEU A 307 13.19 -9.04 21.80
CA LEU A 307 13.07 -7.58 21.93
C LEU A 307 12.27 -7.27 23.20
N ASP A 308 12.66 -6.20 23.88
CA ASP A 308 11.92 -5.66 25.03
C ASP A 308 11.17 -4.40 24.57
N ASP A 309 9.85 -4.43 24.64
CA ASP A 309 8.95 -3.32 24.30
C ASP A 309 8.54 -2.51 25.55
N GLY A 310 9.20 -2.73 26.70
CA GLY A 310 8.89 -2.11 27.98
C GLY A 310 7.88 -2.91 28.82
N THR A 311 7.32 -3.98 28.28
CA THR A 311 6.46 -4.94 29.02
C THR A 311 7.21 -6.21 29.43
N GLY A 312 8.46 -6.36 28.96
CA GLY A 312 9.37 -7.46 29.19
C GLY A 312 9.91 -8.08 27.90
N PRO A 313 10.93 -8.95 27.99
CA PRO A 313 11.50 -9.60 26.83
C PRO A 313 10.49 -10.51 26.15
N ARG A 314 10.37 -10.36 24.82
CA ARG A 314 9.50 -11.17 23.96
C ARG A 314 10.29 -11.74 22.79
N ASP A 315 10.15 -13.04 22.56
CA ASP A 315 10.69 -13.69 21.38
C ASP A 315 9.94 -13.22 20.13
N VAL A 316 10.66 -12.47 19.28
CA VAL A 316 10.14 -11.97 17.99
C VAL A 316 10.52 -12.91 16.84
N LEU A 317 11.70 -13.53 16.90
CA LEU A 317 12.10 -14.63 16.01
C LEU A 317 12.32 -15.90 16.84
N ARG A 318 11.82 -17.02 16.35
CA ARG A 318 11.76 -18.29 17.05
C ARG A 318 12.31 -19.42 16.19
N GLY A 319 13.61 -19.70 16.30
CA GLY A 319 14.24 -20.79 15.59
C GLY A 319 14.21 -20.63 14.06
N ILE A 320 14.42 -19.42 13.56
CA ILE A 320 14.41 -19.16 12.12
C ILE A 320 15.52 -19.95 11.43
N GLU A 321 15.12 -20.75 10.45
CA GLU A 321 16.00 -21.33 9.46
C GLU A 321 15.69 -20.74 8.10
N ALA A 322 16.64 -20.00 7.53
CA ALA A 322 16.50 -19.39 6.22
C ALA A 322 17.85 -19.28 5.52
N ARG A 323 17.84 -19.48 4.22
CA ARG A 323 19.03 -19.36 3.37
C ARG A 323 18.66 -18.64 2.08
N VAL A 324 19.44 -17.64 1.69
CA VAL A 324 19.29 -16.93 0.42
C VAL A 324 20.61 -17.06 -0.35
N GLU A 325 20.53 -17.44 -1.61
CA GLU A 325 21.70 -17.60 -2.47
C GLU A 325 22.08 -16.29 -3.17
N CYS A 326 23.35 -16.12 -3.55
CA CYS A 326 23.76 -14.97 -4.34
C CYS A 326 22.95 -14.85 -5.63
N GLY A 327 22.56 -13.63 -6.00
CA GLY A 327 21.74 -13.35 -7.15
C GLY A 327 20.27 -13.81 -7.04
N GLU A 328 19.81 -14.32 -5.89
CA GLU A 328 18.41 -14.73 -5.69
C GLU A 328 17.53 -13.52 -5.35
N ARG A 329 16.28 -13.52 -5.87
CA ARG A 329 15.26 -12.53 -5.51
C ARG A 329 14.21 -13.19 -4.63
N VAL A 330 14.19 -12.81 -3.37
CA VAL A 330 13.33 -13.42 -2.34
C VAL A 330 12.37 -12.38 -1.77
N ALA A 331 11.07 -12.70 -1.73
CA ALA A 331 10.11 -11.95 -0.96
C ALA A 331 9.98 -12.55 0.44
N LEU A 332 10.22 -11.72 1.46
CA LEU A 332 9.95 -12.04 2.86
C LEU A 332 8.56 -11.52 3.21
N MET A 333 7.60 -12.43 3.33
CA MET A 333 6.19 -12.08 3.54
C MET A 333 5.71 -12.48 4.93
N GLY A 334 4.54 -12.00 5.33
CA GLY A 334 3.93 -12.29 6.63
C GLY A 334 3.12 -11.09 7.14
N ARG A 335 2.29 -11.34 8.15
CA ARG A 335 1.50 -10.30 8.79
C ARG A 335 2.38 -9.24 9.46
N ASN A 336 1.78 -8.11 9.81
CA ASN A 336 2.45 -7.12 10.65
C ASN A 336 2.80 -7.77 12.01
N GLY A 337 4.02 -7.53 12.50
CA GLY A 337 4.53 -8.17 13.71
C GLY A 337 5.10 -9.59 13.54
N ALA A 338 5.08 -10.20 12.34
CA ALA A 338 5.60 -11.56 12.12
C ALA A 338 7.15 -11.68 12.22
N GLY A 339 7.88 -10.58 12.41
CA GLY A 339 9.34 -10.60 12.57
C GLY A 339 10.15 -10.24 11.32
N LYS A 340 9.50 -9.80 10.21
CA LYS A 340 10.18 -9.44 8.94
C LYS A 340 11.31 -8.43 9.15
N THR A 341 10.97 -7.25 9.68
CA THR A 341 11.94 -6.17 9.99
C THR A 341 13.06 -6.65 10.92
N THR A 342 12.72 -7.48 11.89
CA THR A 342 13.68 -8.04 12.86
C THR A 342 14.70 -8.94 12.16
N LEU A 343 14.24 -9.80 11.24
CA LEU A 343 15.14 -10.67 10.46
C LEU A 343 16.05 -9.84 9.54
N LEU A 344 15.51 -8.80 8.86
CA LEU A 344 16.33 -7.91 8.04
C LEU A 344 17.38 -7.14 8.86
N ARG A 345 17.01 -6.65 10.05
CA ARG A 345 17.96 -5.98 10.96
C ARG A 345 19.03 -6.95 11.48
N ALA A 346 18.68 -8.21 11.76
CA ALA A 346 19.63 -9.24 12.13
C ALA A 346 20.58 -9.58 10.98
N ALA A 347 20.08 -9.71 9.74
CA ALA A 347 20.88 -9.90 8.54
C ALA A 347 21.87 -8.74 8.29
N ALA A 348 21.46 -7.51 8.59
CA ALA A 348 22.31 -6.31 8.51
C ALA A 348 23.27 -6.15 9.72
N GLY A 349 23.30 -7.10 10.65
CA GLY A 349 24.15 -7.06 11.85
C GLY A 349 23.73 -5.99 12.87
N ARG A 350 22.55 -5.38 12.74
CA ARG A 350 22.02 -4.36 13.66
C ARG A 350 21.35 -4.96 14.90
N LEU A 351 20.98 -6.25 14.84
CA LEU A 351 20.46 -7.03 15.95
C LEU A 351 21.28 -8.33 16.07
N ARG A 352 21.60 -8.73 17.29
CA ARG A 352 22.27 -10.01 17.54
C ARG A 352 21.24 -11.03 18.00
N PRO A 353 21.22 -12.23 17.40
CA PRO A 353 20.39 -13.31 17.91
C PRO A 353 20.78 -13.67 19.36
N ALA A 354 19.77 -13.91 20.20
CA ALA A 354 19.95 -14.44 21.55
C ALA A 354 20.44 -15.92 21.49
N ARG A 355 20.01 -16.66 20.46
CA ARG A 355 20.42 -18.03 20.18
C ARG A 355 20.52 -18.25 18.66
N GLY A 356 21.34 -19.19 18.22
CA GLY A 356 21.57 -19.48 16.82
C GLY A 356 22.47 -18.44 16.14
N ARG A 357 22.32 -18.27 14.82
CA ARG A 357 23.14 -17.34 14.05
C ARG A 357 22.38 -16.74 12.88
N VAL A 358 22.70 -15.48 12.54
CA VAL A 358 22.34 -14.85 11.27
C VAL A 358 23.61 -14.24 10.68
N ALA A 359 23.94 -14.55 9.44
CA ALA A 359 25.15 -14.07 8.79
C ALA A 359 24.90 -13.74 7.31
N ALA A 360 25.47 -12.64 6.85
CA ALA A 360 25.51 -12.23 5.45
C ALA A 360 27.00 -12.15 5.01
N PRO A 361 27.60 -13.26 4.50
CA PRO A 361 29.03 -13.35 4.27
C PRO A 361 29.59 -12.30 3.30
N GLY A 362 28.81 -11.91 2.29
CA GLY A 362 29.16 -10.88 1.30
C GLY A 362 28.81 -9.45 1.71
N GLY A 363 28.47 -9.23 3.01
CA GLY A 363 27.94 -7.96 3.49
C GLY A 363 26.46 -7.75 3.16
N CYS A 364 25.81 -6.85 3.93
CA CYS A 364 24.39 -6.54 3.79
C CYS A 364 24.16 -5.03 3.79
N ALA A 365 23.42 -4.55 2.81
CA ALA A 365 22.83 -3.21 2.80
C ALA A 365 21.35 -3.30 3.17
N LEU A 366 20.87 -2.43 4.07
CA LEU A 366 19.48 -2.40 4.53
C LEU A 366 18.87 -1.03 4.29
N LEU A 367 17.81 -1.01 3.49
CA LEU A 367 16.86 0.09 3.41
C LEU A 367 15.77 -0.15 4.48
N PRO A 368 15.70 0.70 5.53
CA PRO A 368 14.68 0.58 6.55
C PRO A 368 13.31 1.03 6.05
N GLN A 369 12.26 0.65 6.79
CA GLN A 369 10.87 1.02 6.51
C GLN A 369 10.66 2.54 6.52
N SER A 370 11.36 3.26 7.42
CA SER A 370 11.39 4.72 7.47
C SER A 370 12.65 5.23 6.75
N PRO A 371 12.53 5.72 5.50
CA PRO A 371 13.68 6.19 4.73
C PRO A 371 14.48 7.30 5.42
N GLY A 372 13.77 8.14 6.22
CA GLY A 372 14.38 9.22 6.99
C GLY A 372 15.48 8.80 7.94
N ASP A 373 15.49 7.55 8.41
CA ASP A 373 16.53 7.00 9.29
C ASP A 373 17.91 6.88 8.62
N LEU A 374 17.95 7.00 7.28
CA LEU A 374 19.19 6.97 6.50
C LEU A 374 19.78 8.37 6.28
N PHE A 375 18.99 9.43 6.43
CA PHE A 375 19.41 10.78 6.11
C PHE A 375 20.20 11.39 7.27
N VAL A 376 21.46 11.71 7.01
CA VAL A 376 22.40 12.29 8.00
C VAL A 376 22.88 13.68 7.58
N ARG A 377 22.58 14.11 6.37
CA ARG A 377 23.02 15.39 5.82
C ARG A 377 21.85 16.35 5.68
N GLU A 378 22.16 17.65 5.61
CA GLU A 378 21.17 18.70 5.41
C GLU A 378 20.81 18.92 3.92
N ARG A 379 21.57 18.30 3.00
CA ARG A 379 21.31 18.40 1.56
C ARG A 379 21.34 17.03 0.91
N VAL A 380 20.44 16.84 -0.03
CA VAL A 380 20.33 15.62 -0.83
C VAL A 380 21.64 15.26 -1.53
N GLY A 381 22.32 16.26 -2.15
CA GLY A 381 23.60 16.04 -2.84
C GLY A 381 24.74 15.64 -1.91
N ASP A 382 24.68 16.05 -0.65
CA ASP A 382 25.71 15.72 0.35
C ASP A 382 25.55 14.28 0.90
N GLU A 383 24.36 13.69 0.78
CA GLU A 383 24.12 12.27 1.11
C GLU A 383 24.87 11.33 0.15
N LEU A 384 25.10 11.78 -1.07
CA LEU A 384 25.70 11.03 -2.17
C LEU A 384 26.81 11.87 -2.84
N PRO A 385 27.97 12.07 -2.19
CA PRO A 385 29.03 12.92 -2.72
C PRO A 385 29.74 12.31 -3.93
N GLY A 386 30.25 13.18 -4.81
CA GLY A 386 31.05 12.82 -5.97
C GLY A 386 30.24 12.45 -7.22
N GLU A 387 30.96 12.15 -8.31
CA GLU A 387 30.34 11.86 -9.62
C GLU A 387 29.42 10.64 -9.58
N ALA A 388 29.80 9.60 -8.86
CA ALA A 388 28.96 8.42 -8.67
C ALA A 388 27.64 8.73 -7.92
N GLY A 389 27.70 9.65 -6.96
CA GLY A 389 26.52 10.13 -6.24
C GLY A 389 25.59 10.94 -7.13
N THR A 390 26.13 11.82 -7.96
CA THR A 390 25.36 12.58 -8.95
C THR A 390 24.66 11.64 -9.92
N ALA A 391 25.36 10.65 -10.46
CA ALA A 391 24.76 9.65 -11.35
C ALA A 391 23.67 8.81 -10.65
N ALA A 392 23.83 8.50 -9.36
CA ALA A 392 22.80 7.80 -8.58
C ALA A 392 21.54 8.66 -8.39
N LEU A 393 21.69 9.97 -8.15
CA LEU A 393 20.57 10.91 -8.07
C LEU A 393 19.84 11.06 -9.42
N GLU A 394 20.58 11.15 -10.52
CA GLU A 394 20.01 11.17 -11.87
C GLU A 394 19.22 9.88 -12.16
N ALA A 395 19.76 8.72 -11.80
CA ALA A 395 19.11 7.43 -12.00
C ALA A 395 17.76 7.29 -11.27
N VAL A 396 17.59 7.99 -10.14
CA VAL A 396 16.32 8.03 -9.39
C VAL A 396 15.49 9.30 -9.66
N GLY A 397 15.94 10.19 -10.57
CA GLY A 397 15.25 11.42 -10.96
C GLY A 397 15.15 12.43 -9.81
N LEU A 398 16.24 12.61 -9.05
CA LEU A 398 16.37 13.55 -7.93
C LEU A 398 17.55 14.54 -8.09
N ASP A 399 18.14 14.61 -9.27
CA ASP A 399 19.20 15.57 -9.62
C ASP A 399 18.80 17.02 -9.36
N TRP A 400 17.55 17.38 -9.67
CA TRP A 400 16.97 18.70 -9.42
C TRP A 400 16.92 19.07 -7.92
N ALA A 401 16.87 18.08 -7.03
CA ALA A 401 16.73 18.26 -5.59
C ALA A 401 18.06 18.29 -4.84
N ALA A 402 19.22 18.28 -5.53
CA ALA A 402 20.53 18.17 -4.90
C ALA A 402 20.81 19.23 -3.82
N ALA A 403 20.24 20.43 -3.93
CA ALA A 403 20.36 21.52 -2.96
C ALA A 403 19.26 21.51 -1.88
N ALA A 404 18.23 20.68 -2.01
CA ALA A 404 17.10 20.60 -1.08
C ALA A 404 17.46 19.84 0.20
N ASP A 405 16.75 20.14 1.31
CA ASP A 405 16.81 19.31 2.53
C ASP A 405 16.07 17.98 2.27
N PRO A 406 16.64 16.82 2.60
CA PRO A 406 15.96 15.54 2.49
C PRO A 406 14.61 15.49 3.21
N ARG A 407 14.42 16.28 4.25
CA ARG A 407 13.17 16.36 5.03
C ARG A 407 12.05 17.07 4.29
N ASP A 408 12.38 17.95 3.34
CA ASP A 408 11.41 18.67 2.52
C ASP A 408 10.88 17.83 1.33
N LEU A 409 11.51 16.69 1.07
CA LEU A 409 11.09 15.78 0.01
C LEU A 409 9.76 15.09 0.37
N SER A 410 8.94 14.85 -0.63
CA SER A 410 7.75 14.00 -0.48
C SER A 410 8.13 12.57 -0.07
N GLY A 411 7.19 11.81 0.50
CA GLY A 411 7.45 10.43 0.92
C GLY A 411 8.06 9.56 -0.19
N GLY A 412 7.54 9.66 -1.42
CA GLY A 412 8.08 8.93 -2.57
C GLY A 412 9.47 9.41 -3.01
N GLU A 413 9.80 10.68 -2.86
CA GLU A 413 11.13 11.21 -3.13
C GLU A 413 12.13 10.79 -2.08
N ARG A 414 11.75 10.81 -0.81
CA ARG A 414 12.55 10.25 0.29
C ARG A 414 12.87 8.77 0.07
N GLN A 415 11.89 7.98 -0.37
CA GLN A 415 12.09 6.57 -0.70
C GLN A 415 13.12 6.40 -1.83
N ARG A 416 13.05 7.20 -2.89
CA ARG A 416 14.00 7.16 -4.01
C ARG A 416 15.40 7.60 -3.60
N LEU A 417 15.52 8.63 -2.78
CA LEU A 417 16.80 9.05 -2.22
C LEU A 417 17.43 7.94 -1.37
N ALA A 418 16.66 7.35 -0.47
CA ALA A 418 17.14 6.25 0.37
C ALA A 418 17.58 5.04 -0.46
N LEU A 419 16.86 4.74 -1.55
CA LEU A 419 17.24 3.70 -2.49
C LEU A 419 18.56 4.04 -3.17
N ALA A 420 18.75 5.28 -3.65
CA ALA A 420 19.99 5.75 -4.25
C ALA A 420 21.18 5.63 -3.27
N ILE A 421 20.97 5.97 -1.99
CA ILE A 421 21.99 5.83 -0.93
C ILE A 421 22.38 4.37 -0.73
N VAL A 422 21.42 3.45 -0.71
CA VAL A 422 21.67 2.00 -0.56
C VAL A 422 22.41 1.47 -1.80
N MET A 423 22.01 1.91 -2.99
CA MET A 423 22.62 1.51 -4.27
C MET A 423 24.04 2.00 -4.47
N ALA A 424 24.29 3.28 -4.15
CA ALA A 424 25.62 3.87 -4.31
C ALA A 424 26.68 3.24 -3.41
N GLY A 425 26.24 2.41 -2.47
CA GLY A 425 27.08 1.66 -1.56
C GLY A 425 27.84 2.59 -0.62
N ARG A 426 27.56 2.59 0.65
CA ARG A 426 28.43 3.19 1.68
C ARG A 426 29.72 2.37 1.86
N GLY A 427 30.07 1.52 0.90
CA GLY A 427 31.29 0.74 0.87
C GLY A 427 32.41 1.51 0.16
N ALA A 428 33.54 1.72 0.82
CA ALA A 428 34.76 2.06 0.13
C ALA A 428 34.97 1.05 -1.02
N GLU A 429 35.12 1.55 -2.26
CA GLU A 429 35.52 0.78 -3.46
C GLU A 429 34.44 0.30 -4.44
N GLY A 430 33.19 0.78 -4.40
CA GLY A 430 32.23 0.50 -5.49
C GLY A 430 31.79 -0.98 -5.64
N VAL A 431 32.04 -1.81 -4.62
CA VAL A 431 31.63 -3.22 -4.59
C VAL A 431 30.21 -3.30 -4.04
N LEU A 432 29.28 -3.89 -4.79
CA LEU A 432 27.93 -4.18 -4.32
C LEU A 432 27.99 -5.18 -3.15
N PRO A 433 27.21 -4.97 -2.08
CA PRO A 433 27.07 -5.99 -1.04
C PRO A 433 26.42 -7.25 -1.59
N GLY A 434 26.81 -8.41 -1.08
CA GLY A 434 26.24 -9.69 -1.52
C GLY A 434 24.74 -9.83 -1.23
N LEU A 435 24.22 -9.07 -0.24
CA LEU A 435 22.79 -9.04 0.13
C LEU A 435 22.28 -7.61 0.20
N ILE A 436 21.15 -7.35 -0.45
CA ILE A 436 20.41 -6.10 -0.38
C ILE A 436 19.05 -6.38 0.23
N CYS A 437 18.81 -5.82 1.41
CA CYS A 437 17.57 -5.94 2.17
C CYS A 437 16.76 -4.66 2.03
N LEU A 438 15.48 -4.78 1.66
CA LEU A 438 14.53 -3.67 1.61
C LEU A 438 13.34 -3.98 2.51
N ASP A 439 12.99 -3.05 3.41
CA ASP A 439 11.88 -3.20 4.33
C ASP A 439 10.69 -2.34 3.87
N GLU A 440 9.64 -2.99 3.38
CA GLU A 440 8.40 -2.38 2.84
C GLU A 440 8.64 -1.24 1.82
N PRO A 441 9.47 -1.45 0.77
CA PRO A 441 9.88 -0.39 -0.14
C PRO A 441 8.75 0.09 -1.07
N THR A 442 7.61 -0.61 -1.10
CA THR A 442 6.47 -0.32 -2.00
C THR A 442 5.42 0.60 -1.39
N ARG A 443 5.60 1.00 -0.13
CA ARG A 443 4.65 1.86 0.58
C ARG A 443 4.47 3.20 -0.14
N GLY A 444 3.22 3.56 -0.48
CA GLY A 444 2.91 4.83 -1.18
C GLY A 444 3.45 4.91 -2.62
N LEU A 445 3.90 3.79 -3.21
CA LEU A 445 4.30 3.73 -4.60
C LEU A 445 3.13 3.32 -5.50
N ASP A 446 2.94 4.07 -6.57
CA ASP A 446 2.08 3.65 -7.68
C ASP A 446 2.71 2.49 -8.48
N ARG A 447 1.92 1.88 -9.37
CA ARG A 447 2.35 0.73 -10.14
C ARG A 447 3.59 1.01 -11.00
N ALA A 448 3.68 2.15 -11.66
CA ALA A 448 4.83 2.47 -12.53
C ALA A 448 6.13 2.53 -11.73
N ARG A 449 6.08 3.06 -10.50
CA ARG A 449 7.25 3.08 -9.60
C ARG A 449 7.59 1.69 -9.07
N LYS A 450 6.59 0.84 -8.79
CA LYS A 450 6.81 -0.57 -8.44
C LYS A 450 7.49 -1.33 -9.58
N ASP A 451 7.07 -1.11 -10.84
CA ASP A 451 7.70 -1.71 -12.01
C ASP A 451 9.17 -1.27 -12.16
N THR A 452 9.50 -0.03 -11.85
CA THR A 452 10.88 0.47 -11.80
C THR A 452 11.69 -0.26 -10.72
N LEU A 453 11.13 -0.46 -9.53
CA LEU A 453 11.76 -1.22 -8.44
C LEU A 453 11.98 -2.68 -8.82
N VAL A 454 11.03 -3.30 -9.53
CA VAL A 454 11.17 -4.65 -10.07
C VAL A 454 12.32 -4.76 -11.07
N ALA A 455 12.40 -3.81 -12.01
CA ALA A 455 13.49 -3.78 -13.00
C ALA A 455 14.85 -3.64 -12.31
N TRP A 456 14.93 -2.77 -11.31
CA TRP A 456 16.13 -2.58 -10.51
C TRP A 456 16.51 -3.85 -9.71
N ALA A 457 15.56 -4.50 -9.06
CA ALA A 457 15.84 -5.76 -8.34
C ALA A 457 16.36 -6.86 -9.28
N LYS A 458 15.87 -6.91 -10.52
CA LYS A 458 16.36 -7.83 -11.57
C LYS A 458 17.78 -7.48 -12.00
N ASP A 459 18.11 -6.20 -12.17
CA ASP A 459 19.48 -5.78 -12.53
C ASP A 459 20.50 -6.16 -11.44
N LEU A 460 20.17 -5.91 -10.17
CA LEU A 460 21.04 -6.32 -9.07
C LEU A 460 21.24 -7.84 -9.01
N SER A 461 20.17 -8.60 -9.19
CA SER A 461 20.22 -10.07 -9.24
C SER A 461 21.12 -10.57 -10.40
N ALA A 462 21.06 -9.92 -11.57
CA ALA A 462 21.92 -10.23 -12.72
C ALA A 462 23.41 -9.91 -12.45
N ARG A 463 23.70 -9.08 -11.43
CA ARG A 463 25.04 -8.73 -10.96
C ARG A 463 25.45 -9.53 -9.71
N ASP A 464 24.85 -10.69 -9.48
CA ASP A 464 25.08 -11.62 -8.38
C ASP A 464 24.75 -11.08 -6.96
N ALA A 465 24.13 -9.91 -6.82
CA ALA A 465 23.64 -9.45 -5.53
C ALA A 465 22.27 -10.10 -5.21
N ALA A 466 22.15 -10.74 -4.06
CA ALA A 466 20.84 -11.22 -3.61
C ALA A 466 19.95 -10.06 -3.16
N VAL A 467 18.66 -10.12 -3.50
CA VAL A 467 17.69 -9.09 -3.13
C VAL A 467 16.60 -9.72 -2.26
N LEU A 468 16.55 -9.33 -0.99
CA LEU A 468 15.56 -9.78 -0.01
C LEU A 468 14.63 -8.61 0.34
N ILE A 469 13.37 -8.67 -0.10
CA ILE A 469 12.39 -7.62 0.13
C ILE A 469 11.32 -8.11 1.10
N ALA A 470 11.26 -7.47 2.28
CA ALA A 470 10.11 -7.63 3.16
C ALA A 470 8.93 -6.82 2.59
N THR A 471 7.82 -7.50 2.34
CA THR A 471 6.61 -6.86 1.82
C THR A 471 5.36 -7.65 2.18
N HIS A 472 4.24 -6.95 2.30
CA HIS A 472 2.90 -7.54 2.38
C HIS A 472 2.13 -7.39 1.05
N ASP A 473 2.76 -6.82 0.01
CA ASP A 473 2.17 -6.63 -1.31
C ASP A 473 2.36 -7.89 -2.16
N THR A 474 1.29 -8.70 -2.27
CA THR A 474 1.30 -9.97 -3.02
C THR A 474 1.51 -9.77 -4.52
N GLU A 475 0.93 -8.72 -5.11
CA GLU A 475 1.07 -8.40 -6.52
C GLU A 475 2.52 -7.98 -6.85
N PHE A 476 3.11 -7.16 -5.99
CA PHE A 476 4.52 -6.79 -6.13
C PHE A 476 5.44 -8.01 -5.94
N ALA A 477 5.22 -8.82 -4.89
CA ALA A 477 5.99 -10.03 -4.65
C ALA A 477 5.97 -10.97 -5.87
N ALA A 478 4.79 -11.20 -6.46
CA ALA A 478 4.62 -12.02 -7.66
C ALA A 478 5.41 -11.49 -8.88
N SER A 479 5.63 -10.16 -8.96
CA SER A 479 6.29 -9.53 -10.12
C SER A 479 7.81 -9.57 -10.07
N PHE A 480 8.42 -9.58 -8.86
CA PHE A 480 9.88 -9.53 -8.73
C PHE A 480 10.51 -10.82 -8.19
N ALA A 481 9.83 -11.53 -7.28
CA ALA A 481 10.43 -12.63 -6.55
C ALA A 481 10.45 -13.94 -7.37
N GLU A 482 11.48 -14.74 -7.14
CA GLU A 482 11.56 -16.14 -7.60
C GLU A 482 11.04 -17.08 -6.51
N ARG A 483 11.23 -16.68 -5.23
CA ARG A 483 10.90 -17.45 -4.04
C ARG A 483 10.27 -16.56 -2.98
N VAL A 484 9.39 -17.14 -2.19
CA VAL A 484 8.75 -16.49 -1.04
C VAL A 484 9.11 -17.25 0.23
N VAL A 485 9.53 -16.50 1.24
CA VAL A 485 9.64 -16.97 2.63
C VAL A 485 8.52 -16.29 3.41
N LEU A 486 7.56 -17.07 3.89
CA LEU A 486 6.42 -16.59 4.64
C LEU A 486 6.64 -16.78 6.14
N LEU A 487 6.64 -15.67 6.89
CA LEU A 487 6.75 -15.68 8.35
C LEU A 487 5.38 -15.60 9.01
N GLY A 488 5.20 -16.36 10.08
CA GLY A 488 4.06 -16.28 11.00
C GLY A 488 4.54 -16.46 12.44
N ASP A 489 4.16 -15.53 13.31
CA ASP A 489 4.47 -15.56 14.75
C ASP A 489 5.96 -15.83 15.09
N GLY A 490 6.86 -15.29 14.27
CA GLY A 490 8.31 -15.42 14.44
C GLY A 490 8.92 -16.71 13.89
N GLU A 491 8.18 -17.53 13.15
CA GLU A 491 8.62 -18.79 12.55
C GLU A 491 8.45 -18.74 11.02
N VAL A 492 9.20 -19.58 10.29
CA VAL A 492 8.97 -19.80 8.84
C VAL A 492 7.83 -20.79 8.67
N ILE A 493 6.70 -20.33 8.13
CA ILE A 493 5.52 -21.16 7.90
C ILE A 493 5.43 -21.71 6.47
N ALA A 494 6.09 -21.06 5.50
CA ALA A 494 6.24 -21.56 4.15
C ALA A 494 7.53 -20.99 3.53
N ASP A 495 8.19 -21.78 2.70
CA ASP A 495 9.38 -21.41 1.96
C ASP A 495 9.40 -22.19 0.63
N GLY A 496 9.29 -21.49 -0.49
CA GLY A 496 9.19 -22.13 -1.80
C GLY A 496 9.03 -21.15 -2.95
N PRO A 497 8.91 -21.69 -4.18
CA PRO A 497 8.68 -20.91 -5.38
C PRO A 497 7.48 -19.96 -5.23
N VAL A 498 7.62 -18.73 -5.74
CA VAL A 498 6.59 -17.70 -5.62
C VAL A 498 5.22 -18.16 -6.12
N ALA A 499 5.18 -18.94 -7.20
CA ALA A 499 3.94 -19.44 -7.76
C ALA A 499 3.22 -20.46 -6.85
N GLU A 500 3.95 -21.24 -6.06
CA GLU A 500 3.37 -22.21 -5.12
C GLU A 500 2.83 -21.51 -3.88
N VAL A 501 3.62 -20.61 -3.31
CA VAL A 501 3.24 -19.94 -2.05
C VAL A 501 2.09 -18.95 -2.27
N LEU A 502 2.10 -18.20 -3.39
CA LEU A 502 1.08 -17.18 -3.68
C LEU A 502 -0.16 -17.70 -4.42
N ALA A 503 -0.16 -18.95 -4.92
CA ALA A 503 -1.33 -19.53 -5.57
C ALA A 503 -2.28 -20.26 -4.59
N GLY A 504 -1.75 -20.78 -3.48
CA GLY A 504 -2.52 -21.62 -2.55
C GLY A 504 -3.18 -20.91 -1.37
N GLY A 505 -2.90 -19.63 -1.16
CA GLY A 505 -3.32 -18.88 0.03
C GLY A 505 -4.68 -18.19 -0.13
N TRP A 506 -5.38 -17.97 1.00
CA TRP A 506 -6.57 -17.11 1.04
C TRP A 506 -6.20 -15.63 1.14
N TYR A 507 -5.16 -15.31 1.90
CA TYR A 507 -4.73 -13.96 2.23
C TYR A 507 -3.48 -13.53 1.47
N PHE A 508 -2.50 -14.42 1.37
CA PHE A 508 -1.26 -14.17 0.63
C PHE A 508 -1.36 -14.75 -0.78
N ALA A 509 -2.42 -14.38 -1.51
CA ALA A 509 -2.62 -14.76 -2.90
C ALA A 509 -2.86 -13.51 -3.76
N THR A 510 -2.37 -13.52 -4.98
CA THR A 510 -2.66 -12.46 -5.95
C THR A 510 -4.12 -12.50 -6.37
N GLU A 511 -4.65 -11.40 -6.95
CA GLU A 511 -6.01 -11.39 -7.46
C GLU A 511 -6.22 -12.46 -8.53
N VAL A 512 -5.23 -12.67 -9.41
CA VAL A 512 -5.24 -13.72 -10.44
C VAL A 512 -5.33 -15.11 -9.83
N ALA A 513 -4.53 -15.39 -8.79
CA ALA A 513 -4.58 -16.67 -8.09
C ALA A 513 -5.94 -16.86 -7.37
N ARG A 514 -6.49 -15.80 -6.79
CA ARG A 514 -7.85 -15.85 -6.21
C ARG A 514 -8.92 -16.10 -7.27
N ILE A 515 -8.76 -15.63 -8.50
CA ILE A 515 -9.70 -15.89 -9.60
C ILE A 515 -9.56 -17.33 -10.13
N LEU A 516 -8.35 -17.77 -10.41
CA LEU A 516 -8.05 -19.02 -11.12
C LEU A 516 -7.79 -20.23 -10.19
N GLY A 517 -7.79 -20.02 -8.87
CA GLY A 517 -7.54 -21.08 -7.88
C GLY A 517 -6.16 -21.71 -8.01
N ALA A 518 -6.06 -23.01 -7.73
CA ALA A 518 -4.82 -23.77 -7.73
C ALA A 518 -4.18 -24.00 -9.13
N SER A 519 -4.45 -23.13 -10.11
CA SER A 519 -3.89 -23.22 -11.47
C SER A 519 -2.38 -22.92 -11.53
N GLY A 520 -1.78 -22.41 -10.46
CA GLY A 520 -0.39 -21.93 -10.42
C GLY A 520 -0.16 -20.57 -11.09
N ALA A 521 -1.19 -19.96 -11.66
CA ALA A 521 -1.08 -18.61 -12.23
C ALA A 521 -1.21 -17.55 -11.13
N ILE A 522 -0.19 -16.72 -11.00
CA ILE A 522 -0.14 -15.59 -10.06
C ILE A 522 -0.09 -14.23 -10.77
N LEU A 523 0.16 -14.22 -12.07
CA LEU A 523 0.25 -13.02 -12.91
C LEU A 523 -0.79 -13.07 -14.04
N PRO A 524 -1.31 -11.90 -14.49
CA PRO A 524 -2.31 -11.82 -15.55
C PRO A 524 -1.89 -12.50 -16.86
N GLU A 525 -0.63 -12.36 -17.25
CA GLU A 525 -0.08 -12.91 -18.49
C GLU A 525 -0.20 -14.44 -18.49
N ARG A 526 0.27 -15.10 -17.42
CA ARG A 526 0.20 -16.56 -17.28
C ARG A 526 -1.23 -17.05 -17.15
N GLY A 527 -2.05 -16.35 -16.39
CA GLY A 527 -3.48 -16.66 -16.27
C GLY A 527 -4.20 -16.62 -17.62
N ALA A 528 -3.89 -15.62 -18.45
CA ALA A 528 -4.48 -15.46 -19.76
C ALA A 528 -4.07 -16.60 -20.74
N GLU A 529 -2.84 -17.08 -20.66
CA GLU A 529 -2.41 -18.27 -21.42
C GLU A 529 -3.27 -19.48 -21.07
N ILE A 530 -3.43 -19.78 -19.78
CA ILE A 530 -4.26 -20.89 -19.30
C ILE A 530 -5.72 -20.76 -19.78
N LEU A 531 -6.31 -19.56 -19.68
CA LEU A 531 -7.69 -19.34 -20.13
C LEU A 531 -7.85 -19.50 -21.63
N ARG A 532 -6.86 -19.09 -22.44
CA ARG A 532 -6.89 -19.31 -23.90
C ARG A 532 -6.78 -20.80 -24.23
N GLU A 533 -5.89 -21.55 -23.59
CA GLU A 533 -5.77 -22.99 -23.76
C GLU A 533 -7.08 -23.73 -23.44
N LEU A 534 -7.74 -23.36 -22.32
CA LEU A 534 -9.05 -23.92 -21.93
C LEU A 534 -10.13 -23.58 -22.96
N SER A 535 -10.12 -22.38 -23.52
CA SER A 535 -11.07 -21.93 -24.53
C SER A 535 -10.93 -22.75 -25.83
N VAL A 536 -9.68 -23.01 -26.28
CA VAL A 536 -9.39 -23.83 -27.46
C VAL A 536 -9.86 -25.28 -27.26
N ARG A 537 -9.46 -25.92 -26.16
CA ARG A 537 -9.85 -27.31 -25.86
C ARG A 537 -11.38 -27.45 -25.80
N ARG A 538 -12.08 -26.47 -25.29
CA ARG A 538 -13.54 -26.51 -25.25
C ARG A 538 -14.18 -26.39 -26.63
N ALA A 539 -13.65 -25.53 -27.50
CA ALA A 539 -14.12 -25.42 -28.89
C ALA A 539 -13.98 -26.77 -29.63
N GLU A 540 -12.83 -27.44 -29.49
CA GLU A 540 -12.57 -28.76 -30.05
C GLU A 540 -13.56 -29.83 -29.55
N VAL A 541 -13.87 -29.83 -28.24
CA VAL A 541 -14.86 -30.78 -27.67
C VAL A 541 -16.28 -30.48 -28.15
N THR A 542 -16.61 -29.21 -28.43
CA THR A 542 -17.94 -28.83 -28.91
C THR A 542 -18.11 -29.14 -30.38
N GLU A 543 -17.05 -29.04 -31.20
CA GLU A 543 -17.05 -29.43 -32.62
C GLU A 543 -17.04 -30.95 -32.84
N ALA A 544 -16.52 -31.71 -31.85
CA ALA A 544 -16.50 -33.17 -31.89
C ALA A 544 -17.83 -33.85 -31.43
N ARG A 545 -18.79 -33.10 -30.93
CA ARG A 545 -20.15 -33.53 -30.58
C ARG A 545 -21.18 -33.11 -31.60
#